data_11ebae38e038db5b89947cd985495648
#
_entry.id   11ebae38e038db5b89947cd985495648
#
_cell.length_a   1.000
_cell.length_b   1.000
_cell.length_c   1.000
_cell.angle_alpha   90.00
_cell.angle_beta   90.00
_cell.angle_gamma   90.00
#
_symmetry.space_group_name_H-M   'P 1'
#
loop_
_entity.id
_entity.type
_entity.pdbx_description
1 polymer ?
#
loop_
_entity_poly.entity_id
_entity_poly.type
_entity_poly.pdbx_seq_one_letter_code
_entity_poly.pdbx_strand_id
1 'polypeptide(L)'
;MLKEAKYKMSEERLTELKEELHYLTTVREKEVAEQIKEARSFGDLTENSEYDEAKTEQGKLVAKIAEVKNLIENAEIVQVSDRTDFVGMGSKVSVRDVELGVDETYEIVGSQEADPAIGRISDDSPLGKALMDCKKGDTIEVDAPAGTLKFKVMKIK
;
A
#
# COMPACT_ATOMS: atom_id res chain seq x y z
N MET A 1 8.71 1.10 -25.74
CA MET A 1 8.13 0.14 -24.80
C MET A 1 7.77 0.83 -23.50
N LEU A 2 6.51 0.81 -23.17
CA LEU A 2 6.07 1.23 -21.85
C LEU A 2 6.57 0.21 -20.84
N LYS A 3 7.35 0.63 -19.85
CA LYS A 3 7.69 -0.22 -18.72
C LYS A 3 6.41 -0.49 -17.95
N GLU A 4 6.06 -1.75 -17.82
CA GLU A 4 4.97 -2.14 -16.93
C GLU A 4 5.31 -1.70 -15.51
N ALA A 5 4.35 -1.05 -14.87
CA ALA A 5 4.52 -0.62 -13.49
C ALA A 5 4.70 -1.85 -12.59
N LYS A 6 5.76 -1.86 -11.78
CA LYS A 6 5.99 -2.90 -10.79
C LYS A 6 5.67 -2.37 -9.41
N TYR A 7 5.06 -3.22 -8.61
CA TYR A 7 4.67 -2.88 -7.24
C TYR A 7 5.59 -3.58 -6.25
N LYS A 8 6.37 -2.80 -5.53
CA LYS A 8 7.27 -3.32 -4.50
C LYS A 8 6.46 -3.74 -3.28
N MET A 9 6.70 -4.94 -2.80
CA MET A 9 6.01 -5.49 -1.63
C MET A 9 6.83 -6.61 -0.99
N SER A 10 6.48 -6.95 0.25
CA SER A 10 7.03 -8.12 0.94
C SER A 10 6.37 -9.41 0.43
N GLU A 11 6.98 -10.57 0.71
CA GLU A 11 6.36 -11.86 0.45
C GLU A 11 5.05 -12.03 1.21
N GLU A 12 4.99 -11.51 2.43
CA GLU A 12 3.78 -11.55 3.27
C GLU A 12 2.63 -10.80 2.59
N ARG A 13 2.90 -9.62 2.04
CA ARG A 13 1.88 -8.85 1.33
C ARG A 13 1.41 -9.57 0.07
N LEU A 14 2.31 -10.18 -0.68
CA LEU A 14 1.95 -10.97 -1.86
C LEU A 14 1.03 -12.15 -1.47
N THR A 15 1.34 -12.83 -0.38
CA THR A 15 0.51 -13.92 0.15
C THR A 15 -0.89 -13.42 0.53
N GLU A 16 -0.97 -12.29 1.22
CA GLU A 16 -2.26 -11.64 1.56
C GLU A 16 -3.09 -11.32 0.32
N LEU A 17 -2.46 -10.79 -0.73
CA LEU A 17 -3.13 -10.47 -1.99
C LEU A 17 -3.66 -11.73 -2.69
N LYS A 18 -2.89 -12.81 -2.67
CA LYS A 18 -3.32 -14.10 -3.23
C LYS A 18 -4.51 -14.68 -2.46
N GLU A 19 -4.48 -14.58 -1.14
CA GLU A 19 -5.60 -15.01 -0.28
C GLU A 19 -6.84 -14.14 -0.51
N GLU A 20 -6.66 -12.83 -0.63
CA GLU A 20 -7.74 -11.90 -0.97
C GLU A 20 -8.36 -12.24 -2.33
N LEU A 21 -7.53 -12.49 -3.35
CA LEU A 21 -8.02 -12.88 -4.67
C LEU A 21 -8.84 -14.17 -4.61
N HIS A 22 -8.36 -15.16 -3.87
CA HIS A 22 -9.07 -16.42 -3.68
C HIS A 22 -10.44 -16.18 -3.02
N TYR A 23 -10.49 -15.37 -1.97
CA TYR A 23 -11.74 -15.00 -1.30
C TYR A 23 -12.71 -14.27 -2.26
N LEU A 24 -12.22 -13.29 -3.00
CA LEU A 24 -13.04 -12.52 -3.93
C LEU A 24 -13.64 -13.40 -5.04
N THR A 25 -12.88 -14.34 -5.58
CA THR A 25 -13.31 -15.21 -6.69
C THR A 25 -14.10 -16.42 -6.26
N THR A 26 -14.00 -16.86 -5.01
CA THR A 26 -14.73 -18.04 -4.51
C THR A 26 -15.93 -17.66 -3.62
N VAL A 27 -15.77 -16.73 -2.71
CA VAL A 27 -16.83 -16.37 -1.75
C VAL A 27 -17.65 -15.18 -2.26
N ARG A 28 -16.99 -14.08 -2.56
CA ARG A 28 -17.70 -12.84 -2.94
C ARG A 28 -18.45 -12.95 -4.26
N GLU A 29 -17.88 -13.61 -5.26
CA GLU A 29 -18.58 -13.82 -6.53
C GLU A 29 -19.89 -14.58 -6.34
N LYS A 30 -19.90 -15.60 -5.50
CA LYS A 30 -21.09 -16.37 -5.19
C LYS A 30 -22.13 -15.55 -4.43
N GLU A 31 -21.70 -14.78 -3.44
CA GLU A 31 -22.59 -13.91 -2.66
C GLU A 31 -23.28 -12.88 -3.57
N VAL A 32 -22.54 -12.23 -4.44
CA VAL A 32 -23.07 -11.22 -5.35
C VAL A 32 -24.00 -11.87 -6.39
N ALA A 33 -23.65 -13.04 -6.90
CA ALA A 33 -24.52 -13.80 -7.82
C ALA A 33 -25.87 -14.14 -7.17
N GLU A 34 -25.85 -14.56 -5.89
CA GLU A 34 -27.07 -14.83 -5.13
C GLU A 34 -27.89 -13.56 -4.89
N GLN A 35 -27.25 -12.44 -4.59
CA GLN A 35 -27.92 -11.15 -4.44
C GLN A 35 -28.64 -10.73 -5.71
N ILE A 36 -27.99 -10.91 -6.87
CA ILE A 36 -28.60 -10.61 -8.16
C ILE A 36 -29.80 -11.51 -8.44
N LYS A 37 -29.64 -12.81 -8.20
CA LYS A 37 -30.71 -13.80 -8.36
C LYS A 37 -31.92 -13.48 -7.48
N GLU A 38 -31.68 -13.15 -6.23
CA GLU A 38 -32.69 -12.79 -5.26
C GLU A 38 -33.42 -11.51 -5.69
N ALA A 39 -32.70 -10.48 -6.09
CA ALA A 39 -33.27 -9.22 -6.57
C ALA A 39 -34.15 -9.42 -7.82
N ARG A 40 -33.75 -10.31 -8.74
CA ARG A 40 -34.56 -10.66 -9.91
C ARG A 40 -35.88 -11.32 -9.54
N SER A 41 -35.92 -12.06 -8.42
CA SER A 41 -37.12 -12.74 -7.98
C SER A 41 -38.24 -11.80 -7.55
N PHE A 42 -37.93 -10.52 -7.26
CA PHE A 42 -38.90 -9.51 -6.85
C PHE A 42 -39.70 -8.87 -8.02
N GLY A 43 -39.45 -9.27 -9.26
CA GLY A 43 -40.24 -8.87 -10.43
C GLY A 43 -39.61 -7.77 -11.28
N ASP A 44 -40.30 -6.61 -11.43
CA ASP A 44 -39.89 -5.56 -12.35
C ASP A 44 -38.48 -5.02 -12.08
N LEU A 45 -37.54 -5.26 -13.01
CA LEU A 45 -36.17 -4.84 -12.93
C LEU A 45 -35.93 -3.35 -13.19
N THR A 46 -36.89 -2.67 -13.81
CA THR A 46 -36.73 -1.24 -14.16
C THR A 46 -36.83 -0.32 -12.95
N GLU A 47 -37.53 -0.73 -11.91
CA GLU A 47 -37.72 0.03 -10.67
C GLU A 47 -37.22 -0.72 -9.44
N ASN A 48 -36.42 -1.76 -9.66
CA ASN A 48 -35.90 -2.60 -8.55
C ASN A 48 -34.55 -2.05 -8.04
N SER A 49 -34.60 -1.28 -6.96
CA SER A 49 -33.39 -0.70 -6.34
C SER A 49 -32.43 -1.76 -5.80
N GLU A 50 -32.94 -2.90 -5.34
CA GLU A 50 -32.11 -4.02 -4.88
C GLU A 50 -31.32 -4.64 -6.01
N TYR A 51 -31.92 -4.75 -7.19
CA TYR A 51 -31.24 -5.22 -8.40
C TYR A 51 -30.13 -4.24 -8.82
N ASP A 52 -30.41 -2.95 -8.81
CA ASP A 52 -29.44 -1.92 -9.17
C ASP A 52 -28.25 -1.92 -8.18
N GLU A 53 -28.52 -2.06 -6.90
CA GLU A 53 -27.46 -2.18 -5.87
C GLU A 53 -26.62 -3.44 -6.09
N ALA A 54 -27.24 -4.58 -6.36
CA ALA A 54 -26.54 -5.83 -6.62
C ALA A 54 -25.66 -5.75 -7.88
N LYS A 55 -26.13 -5.09 -8.93
CA LYS A 55 -25.35 -4.86 -10.16
C LYS A 55 -24.18 -3.91 -9.89
N THR A 56 -24.38 -2.88 -9.07
CA THR A 56 -23.32 -1.98 -8.65
C THR A 56 -22.24 -2.73 -7.86
N GLU A 57 -22.63 -3.58 -6.92
CA GLU A 57 -21.68 -4.42 -6.18
C GLU A 57 -20.92 -5.38 -7.10
N GLN A 58 -21.58 -5.94 -8.11
CA GLN A 58 -20.92 -6.78 -9.11
C GLN A 58 -19.84 -6.00 -9.87
N GLY A 59 -20.13 -4.78 -10.28
CA GLY A 59 -19.16 -3.92 -10.95
C GLY A 59 -17.96 -3.59 -10.09
N LYS A 60 -18.17 -3.27 -8.82
CA LYS A 60 -17.10 -3.03 -7.83
C LYS A 60 -16.24 -4.27 -7.62
N LEU A 61 -16.87 -5.44 -7.55
CA LEU A 61 -16.16 -6.70 -7.36
C LEU A 61 -15.28 -7.04 -8.56
N VAL A 62 -15.80 -6.88 -9.79
CA VAL A 62 -15.02 -7.09 -11.01
C VAL A 62 -13.80 -6.17 -11.03
N ALA A 63 -13.99 -4.89 -10.72
CA ALA A 63 -12.90 -3.91 -10.66
C ALA A 63 -11.86 -4.27 -9.59
N LYS A 64 -12.30 -4.70 -8.40
CA LYS A 64 -11.41 -5.11 -7.31
C LYS A 64 -10.60 -6.35 -7.67
N ILE A 65 -11.22 -7.33 -8.29
CA ILE A 65 -10.53 -8.55 -8.75
C ILE A 65 -9.45 -8.19 -9.77
N ALA A 66 -9.76 -7.32 -10.73
CA ALA A 66 -8.81 -6.86 -11.74
C ALA A 66 -7.63 -6.12 -11.10
N GLU A 67 -7.90 -5.25 -10.13
CA GLU A 67 -6.87 -4.53 -9.36
C GLU A 67 -5.94 -5.50 -8.63
N VAL A 68 -6.50 -6.45 -7.88
CA VAL A 68 -5.71 -7.42 -7.11
C VAL A 68 -4.87 -8.31 -8.03
N LYS A 69 -5.45 -8.77 -9.13
CA LYS A 69 -4.71 -9.55 -10.15
C LYS A 69 -3.53 -8.76 -10.70
N ASN A 70 -3.74 -7.49 -11.03
CA ASN A 70 -2.69 -6.62 -11.54
C ASN A 70 -1.55 -6.45 -10.52
N LEU A 71 -1.88 -6.26 -9.25
CA LEU A 71 -0.89 -6.16 -8.17
C LEU A 71 -0.06 -7.43 -8.05
N ILE A 72 -0.70 -8.60 -8.14
CA ILE A 72 -0.03 -9.89 -8.05
C ILE A 72 0.89 -10.13 -9.26
N GLU A 73 0.39 -9.88 -10.46
CA GLU A 73 1.14 -10.09 -11.70
C GLU A 73 2.37 -9.19 -11.82
N ASN A 74 2.30 -7.99 -11.28
CA ASN A 74 3.37 -7.00 -11.35
C ASN A 74 4.08 -6.80 -10.00
N ALA A 75 3.96 -7.77 -9.11
CA ALA A 75 4.63 -7.72 -7.81
C ALA A 75 6.14 -7.87 -7.95
N GLU A 76 6.87 -6.97 -7.28
CA GLU A 76 8.31 -7.07 -7.12
C GLU A 76 8.60 -7.28 -5.64
N ILE A 77 9.15 -8.44 -5.29
CA ILE A 77 9.46 -8.76 -3.90
C ILE A 77 10.71 -8.03 -3.49
N VAL A 78 10.60 -7.22 -2.44
CA VAL A 78 11.73 -6.52 -1.85
C VAL A 78 12.24 -7.29 -0.66
N GLN A 79 13.57 -7.45 -0.61
CA GLN A 79 14.22 -8.11 0.52
C GLN A 79 14.50 -7.08 1.60
N VAL A 80 14.15 -7.44 2.83
CA VAL A 80 14.44 -6.63 4.01
C VAL A 80 15.92 -6.71 4.31
N SER A 81 16.55 -5.55 4.50
CA SER A 81 17.96 -5.47 4.89
C SER A 81 18.09 -5.62 6.40
N ASP A 82 18.96 -6.53 6.85
CA ASP A 82 19.32 -6.67 8.27
C ASP A 82 20.41 -5.69 8.70
N ARG A 83 20.88 -4.86 7.79
CA ARG A 83 21.96 -3.90 8.05
C ARG A 83 21.46 -2.71 8.85
N THR A 84 22.25 -2.32 9.85
CA THR A 84 21.97 -1.15 10.71
C THR A 84 23.00 -0.03 10.50
N ASP A 85 23.96 -0.21 9.62
CA ASP A 85 24.98 0.79 9.29
C ASP A 85 24.47 1.85 8.32
N PHE A 86 23.46 1.52 7.53
CA PHE A 86 22.74 2.49 6.67
C PHE A 86 21.27 2.09 6.48
N VAL A 87 20.46 3.06 6.08
CA VAL A 87 19.03 2.87 5.87
C VAL A 87 18.77 2.07 4.59
N GLY A 88 18.01 1.01 4.72
CA GLY A 88 17.55 0.18 3.59
C GLY A 88 16.08 -0.19 3.73
N MET A 89 15.62 -1.07 2.85
CA MET A 89 14.25 -1.61 2.95
C MET A 89 14.07 -2.37 4.25
N GLY A 90 12.98 -2.09 4.95
CA GLY A 90 12.67 -2.69 6.24
C GLY A 90 13.34 -2.02 7.44
N SER A 91 14.24 -1.06 7.22
CA SER A 91 14.88 -0.33 8.32
C SER A 91 13.88 0.51 9.09
N LYS A 92 14.00 0.50 10.41
CA LYS A 92 13.32 1.42 11.31
C LYS A 92 14.26 2.55 11.65
N VAL A 93 13.93 3.75 11.24
CA VAL A 93 14.80 4.93 11.34
C VAL A 93 14.18 5.92 12.30
N SER A 94 14.91 6.25 13.36
CA SER A 94 14.54 7.37 14.23
C SER A 94 15.21 8.63 13.72
N VAL A 95 14.40 9.64 13.44
CA VAL A 95 14.86 10.93 12.95
C VAL A 95 14.43 12.04 13.87
N ARG A 96 15.21 13.12 13.92
CA ARG A 96 14.87 14.33 14.68
C ARG A 96 14.61 15.47 13.73
N ASP A 97 13.45 16.10 13.87
CA ASP A 97 13.17 17.36 13.22
C ASP A 97 14.10 18.42 13.83
N VAL A 98 14.97 18.99 13.02
CA VAL A 98 16.01 19.93 13.48
C VAL A 98 15.40 21.22 14.03
N GLU A 99 14.29 21.68 13.48
CA GLU A 99 13.63 22.91 13.91
C GLU A 99 12.79 22.72 15.17
N LEU A 100 12.00 21.63 15.20
CA LEU A 100 11.07 21.38 16.31
C LEU A 100 11.70 20.60 17.47
N GLY A 101 12.82 19.92 17.23
CA GLY A 101 13.47 19.08 18.23
C GLY A 101 12.67 17.83 18.60
N VAL A 102 11.77 17.38 17.74
CA VAL A 102 10.89 16.23 17.96
C VAL A 102 11.46 15.01 17.25
N ASP A 103 11.46 13.88 17.94
CA ASP A 103 11.89 12.61 17.36
C ASP A 103 10.69 11.83 16.83
N GLU A 104 10.84 11.28 15.63
CA GLU A 104 9.85 10.42 15.00
C GLU A 104 10.52 9.17 14.47
N THR A 105 9.80 8.06 14.45
CA THR A 105 10.30 6.78 13.92
C THR A 105 9.53 6.39 12.68
N TYR A 106 10.26 6.04 11.63
CA TYR A 106 9.70 5.60 10.36
C TYR A 106 10.26 4.23 9.98
N GLU A 107 9.43 3.42 9.35
CA GLU A 107 9.83 2.16 8.74
C GLU A 107 9.76 2.29 7.23
N ILE A 108 10.83 1.93 6.52
CA ILE A 108 10.87 1.98 5.06
C ILE A 108 10.30 0.68 4.50
N VAL A 109 9.22 0.80 3.75
CA VAL A 109 8.50 -0.35 3.16
C VAL A 109 8.25 -0.14 1.68
N GLY A 110 7.75 -1.17 0.99
CA GLY A 110 7.28 -1.03 -0.38
C GLY A 110 5.98 -0.22 -0.43
N SER A 111 5.67 0.34 -1.59
CA SER A 111 4.50 1.21 -1.79
C SER A 111 3.17 0.55 -1.40
N GLN A 112 3.07 -0.79 -1.55
CA GLN A 112 1.86 -1.54 -1.19
C GLN A 112 1.63 -1.67 0.31
N GLU A 113 2.65 -1.45 1.12
CA GLU A 113 2.59 -1.57 2.57
C GLU A 113 2.69 -0.23 3.28
N ALA A 114 2.86 0.86 2.51
CA ALA A 114 3.00 2.20 3.07
C ALA A 114 1.73 2.64 3.78
N ASP A 115 1.91 3.14 5.00
CA ASP A 115 0.85 3.72 5.82
C ASP A 115 1.48 4.84 6.66
N PRO A 116 1.52 6.07 6.15
CA PRO A 116 2.14 7.19 6.85
C PRO A 116 1.55 7.45 8.25
N ALA A 117 0.28 7.10 8.45
CA ALA A 117 -0.38 7.30 9.74
C ALA A 117 0.28 6.50 10.89
N ILE A 118 0.89 5.36 10.57
CA ILE A 118 1.61 4.53 11.54
C ILE A 118 3.13 4.55 11.34
N GLY A 119 3.64 5.51 10.57
CA GLY A 119 5.06 5.68 10.33
C GLY A 119 5.68 4.73 9.32
N ARG A 120 4.87 4.05 8.51
CA ARG A 120 5.35 3.18 7.43
C ARG A 120 5.34 3.97 6.13
N ILE A 121 6.54 4.30 5.63
CA ILE A 121 6.69 5.14 4.45
C ILE A 121 7.35 4.35 3.31
N SER A 122 6.92 4.68 2.10
CA SER A 122 7.48 4.08 0.89
C SER A 122 8.89 4.61 0.62
N ASP A 123 9.76 3.75 0.11
CA ASP A 123 11.06 4.15 -0.42
C ASP A 123 10.95 5.16 -1.57
N ASP A 124 9.80 5.22 -2.24
CA ASP A 124 9.50 6.17 -3.32
C ASP A 124 8.94 7.50 -2.81
N SER A 125 8.54 7.59 -1.54
CA SER A 125 8.05 8.85 -0.95
C SER A 125 9.20 9.87 -0.82
N PRO A 126 8.92 11.18 -0.77
CA PRO A 126 9.97 12.19 -0.60
C PRO A 126 10.87 11.94 0.60
N LEU A 127 10.28 11.63 1.75
CA LEU A 127 11.05 11.33 2.96
C LEU A 127 11.80 10.00 2.84
N GLY A 128 11.13 8.96 2.29
CA GLY A 128 11.76 7.66 2.08
C GLY A 128 12.96 7.72 1.14
N LYS A 129 12.83 8.43 0.01
CA LYS A 129 13.95 8.65 -0.91
C LYS A 129 15.12 9.36 -0.24
N ALA A 130 14.84 10.39 0.55
CA ALA A 130 15.87 11.15 1.24
C ALA A 130 16.59 10.31 2.30
N LEU A 131 15.88 9.40 2.96
CA LEU A 131 16.45 8.54 4.01
C LEU A 131 17.25 7.35 3.48
N MET A 132 16.92 6.85 2.28
CA MET A 132 17.63 5.68 1.71
C MET A 132 19.13 5.93 1.65
N ASP A 133 19.90 4.91 2.04
CA ASP A 133 21.37 4.91 2.07
C ASP A 133 22.01 5.89 3.07
N CYS A 134 21.21 6.55 3.90
CA CYS A 134 21.72 7.41 4.97
C CYS A 134 22.34 6.62 6.11
N LYS A 135 23.26 7.24 6.81
CA LYS A 135 23.92 6.71 7.99
C LYS A 135 23.48 7.48 9.22
N LYS A 136 23.65 6.88 10.39
CA LYS A 136 23.45 7.58 11.66
C LYS A 136 24.28 8.87 11.71
N GLY A 137 23.62 9.97 12.04
CA GLY A 137 24.23 11.29 12.11
C GLY A 137 24.06 12.13 10.83
N ASP A 138 23.62 11.53 9.74
CA ASP A 138 23.36 12.27 8.50
C ASP A 138 22.15 13.19 8.68
N THR A 139 22.21 14.34 8.02
CA THR A 139 21.11 15.29 7.96
C THR A 139 20.57 15.33 6.55
N ILE A 140 19.25 15.22 6.42
CA ILE A 140 18.56 15.27 5.14
C ILE A 140 17.62 16.44 5.06
N GLU A 141 17.32 16.87 3.85
CA GLU A 141 16.33 17.91 3.56
C GLU A 141 15.19 17.30 2.74
N VAL A 142 13.97 17.62 3.13
CA VAL A 142 12.76 17.15 2.43
C VAL A 142 11.91 18.37 2.10
N ASP A 143 11.57 18.51 0.82
CA ASP A 143 10.67 19.58 0.38
C ASP A 143 9.22 19.21 0.71
N ALA A 144 8.56 20.10 1.43
CA ALA A 144 7.15 19.99 1.78
C ALA A 144 6.41 21.25 1.32
N PRO A 145 5.07 21.20 1.20
CA PRO A 145 4.29 22.38 0.77
C PRO A 145 4.50 23.62 1.64
N ALA A 146 4.80 23.44 2.92
CA ALA A 146 5.05 24.51 3.88
C ALA A 146 6.52 24.98 3.93
N GLY A 147 7.41 24.39 3.12
CA GLY A 147 8.85 24.70 3.10
C GLY A 147 9.71 23.47 3.21
N THR A 148 11.03 23.68 3.28
CA THR A 148 12.01 22.60 3.42
C THR A 148 12.12 22.17 4.88
N LEU A 149 11.95 20.87 5.12
CA LEU A 149 12.14 20.25 6.43
C LEU A 149 13.51 19.62 6.52
N LYS A 150 14.17 19.74 7.68
CA LYS A 150 15.47 19.11 7.94
C LYS A 150 15.32 18.06 9.01
N PHE A 151 15.84 16.87 8.74
CA PHE A 151 15.83 15.77 9.69
C PHE A 151 17.24 15.21 9.88
N LYS A 152 17.56 14.88 11.10
CA LYS A 152 18.82 14.19 11.44
C LYS A 152 18.53 12.75 11.77
N VAL A 153 19.30 11.84 11.17
CA VAL A 153 19.18 10.40 11.43
C VAL A 153 19.81 10.09 12.79
N MET A 154 18.97 9.70 13.75
CA MET A 154 19.41 9.45 15.13
C MET A 154 19.75 7.99 15.38
N LYS A 155 18.98 7.06 14.80
CA LYS A 155 19.14 5.63 15.04
C LYS A 155 18.58 4.83 13.86
N ILE A 156 19.25 3.74 13.53
CA ILE A 156 18.83 2.77 12.51
C ILE A 156 18.71 1.40 13.16
N LYS A 157 17.56 0.76 12.99
CA LYS A 157 17.33 -0.62 13.45
C LYS A 157 17.02 -1.55 12.29
#